data_15353cfa1450990f9b0acacc22b4156c
#
_entry.id   15353cfa1450990f9b0acacc22b4156c
#
_cell.length_a   1.000
_cell.length_b   1.000
_cell.length_c   1.000
_cell.angle_alpha   90.00
_cell.angle_beta   90.00
_cell.angle_gamma   90.00
#
_symmetry.space_group_name_H-M   'P 1'
#
loop_
_entity.id
_entity.type
_entity.pdbx_description
1 polymer ?
#
loop_
_entity_poly.entity_id
_entity_poly.type
_entity_poly.pdbx_seq_one_letter_code
_entity_poly.pdbx_strand_id
1 'polypeptide(L)'
;MELDVDLLVVGAGPTGLFAAYYAGFRELKIAVVDALPEPGGQVTAMYPEKMIFDVAGFPAIRGRDLVNGLVEQAGQYKPTYLLGRQARTLESAEDGLTIGLADGSTIRAGAVLITAGMGEFNPRPLPAGDGWLGRGMVHFVPVLAEHAGQHVVIVGGGDSAFDWALALHPIAASVTLVHRRANFRAHAATVRQVRELGVEIITDAEVLELRGEPLSEVDIKVKGEDVKTLPAQTVVAALGFTADLGPIESWGLELDHRAVVVDTTMKTKLDRVYAAGDVAQYPGKVKLIATGFGEAATAVNNIAVMLNPSAHLFPGHSSDAS
;
A
#
# COMPACT_ATOMS: atom_id res chain seq x y z
N MET A 1 -2.08 15.82 -22.70
CA MET A 1 -1.60 16.90 -21.81
C MET A 1 -0.10 16.75 -21.75
N GLU A 2 0.64 17.79 -21.95
CA GLU A 2 2.10 17.81 -21.78
C GLU A 2 2.39 18.60 -20.49
N LEU A 3 3.16 18.02 -19.59
CA LEU A 3 3.51 18.62 -18.30
C LEU A 3 5.01 18.53 -18.12
N ASP A 4 5.66 19.66 -17.79
CA ASP A 4 7.09 19.73 -17.48
C ASP A 4 7.28 19.93 -15.97
N VAL A 5 8.13 19.10 -15.35
CA VAL A 5 8.46 19.17 -13.93
C VAL A 5 9.94 18.88 -13.68
N ASP A 6 10.47 19.35 -12.54
CA ASP A 6 11.82 18.98 -12.11
C ASP A 6 11.85 17.53 -11.61
N LEU A 7 10.83 17.14 -10.85
CA LEU A 7 10.70 15.80 -10.28
C LEU A 7 9.29 15.23 -10.50
N LEU A 8 9.23 14.04 -11.11
CA LEU A 8 8.05 13.19 -11.09
C LEU A 8 8.20 12.12 -10.00
N VAL A 9 7.25 12.07 -9.09
CA VAL A 9 7.10 11.01 -8.09
C VAL A 9 6.07 10.00 -8.63
N VAL A 10 6.46 8.73 -8.74
CA VAL A 10 5.58 7.63 -9.20
C VAL A 10 5.15 6.80 -8.01
N GLY A 11 3.92 7.01 -7.57
CA GLY A 11 3.30 6.43 -6.37
C GLY A 11 3.00 7.49 -5.31
N ALA A 12 1.72 7.65 -4.97
CA ALA A 12 1.20 8.58 -3.96
C ALA A 12 0.99 7.91 -2.58
N GLY A 13 1.72 6.83 -2.28
CA GLY A 13 1.76 6.22 -0.95
C GLY A 13 2.50 7.12 0.06
N PRO A 14 2.61 6.71 1.35
CA PRO A 14 3.25 7.52 2.38
C PRO A 14 4.63 8.04 2.00
N THR A 15 5.49 7.20 1.42
CA THR A 15 6.83 7.58 0.96
C THR A 15 6.78 8.64 -0.14
N GLY A 16 5.87 8.49 -1.12
CA GLY A 16 5.72 9.44 -2.23
C GLY A 16 5.15 10.78 -1.77
N LEU A 17 4.20 10.79 -0.84
CA LEU A 17 3.67 12.02 -0.25
C LEU A 17 4.73 12.78 0.54
N PHE A 18 5.55 12.08 1.32
CA PHE A 18 6.66 12.71 2.02
C PHE A 18 7.75 13.19 1.04
N ALA A 19 8.04 12.44 -0.03
CA ALA A 19 8.94 12.88 -1.09
C ALA A 19 8.45 14.17 -1.76
N ALA A 20 7.14 14.29 -2.01
CA ALA A 20 6.54 15.50 -2.58
C ALA A 20 6.69 16.70 -1.63
N TYR A 21 6.44 16.52 -0.32
CA TYR A 21 6.73 17.56 0.67
C TYR A 21 8.19 18.00 0.62
N TYR A 22 9.12 17.04 0.71
CA TYR A 22 10.53 17.33 0.83
C TYR A 22 11.12 17.92 -0.45
N ALA A 23 10.61 17.53 -1.63
CA ALA A 23 10.97 18.12 -2.90
C ALA A 23 10.49 19.58 -3.03
N GLY A 24 9.28 19.89 -2.50
CA GLY A 24 8.81 21.28 -2.39
C GLY A 24 9.67 22.13 -1.46
N PHE A 25 10.12 21.57 -0.34
CA PHE A 25 11.09 22.21 0.56
C PHE A 25 12.42 22.50 -0.16
N ARG A 26 12.78 21.69 -1.18
CA ARG A 26 13.93 21.91 -2.07
C ARG A 26 13.62 22.83 -3.26
N GLU A 27 12.46 23.47 -3.28
CA GLU A 27 11.99 24.38 -4.35
C GLU A 27 11.87 23.72 -5.73
N LEU A 28 11.73 22.39 -5.80
CA LEU A 28 11.52 21.67 -7.04
C LEU A 28 10.06 21.74 -7.48
N LYS A 29 9.83 21.87 -8.79
CA LYS A 29 8.50 21.73 -9.40
C LYS A 29 8.13 20.25 -9.48
N ILE A 30 7.03 19.84 -8.85
CA ILE A 30 6.71 18.44 -8.59
C ILE A 30 5.38 18.03 -9.22
N ALA A 31 5.37 16.83 -9.79
CA ALA A 31 4.13 16.08 -10.01
C ALA A 31 4.20 14.73 -9.29
N VAL A 32 3.03 14.25 -8.86
CA VAL A 32 2.84 12.92 -8.26
C VAL A 32 1.83 12.18 -9.11
N VAL A 33 2.21 11.03 -9.67
CA VAL A 33 1.32 10.17 -10.46
C VAL A 33 1.02 8.89 -9.69
N ASP A 34 -0.24 8.47 -9.66
CA ASP A 34 -0.65 7.20 -9.06
C ASP A 34 -1.80 6.58 -9.87
N ALA A 35 -1.78 5.25 -10.01
CA ALA A 35 -2.86 4.49 -10.64
C ALA A 35 -4.16 4.48 -9.81
N LEU A 36 -4.05 4.65 -8.49
CA LEU A 36 -5.20 4.76 -7.59
C LEU A 36 -5.86 6.15 -7.71
N PRO A 37 -7.20 6.22 -7.51
CA PRO A 37 -7.95 7.47 -7.66
C PRO A 37 -7.75 8.46 -6.51
N GLU A 38 -7.11 8.03 -5.42
CA GLU A 38 -6.86 8.84 -4.22
C GLU A 38 -5.47 8.58 -3.63
N PRO A 39 -4.88 9.55 -2.91
CA PRO A 39 -3.56 9.40 -2.32
C PRO A 39 -3.58 8.43 -1.12
N GLY A 40 -2.39 7.95 -0.73
CA GLY A 40 -2.17 7.08 0.41
C GLY A 40 -1.78 5.65 0.02
N GLY A 41 -1.91 5.29 -1.27
CA GLY A 41 -1.48 3.99 -1.78
C GLY A 41 -2.14 2.84 -1.02
N GLN A 42 -1.35 1.85 -0.60
CA GLN A 42 -1.85 0.68 0.14
C GLN A 42 -2.56 1.03 1.45
N VAL A 43 -2.12 2.09 2.16
CA VAL A 43 -2.72 2.49 3.44
C VAL A 43 -4.18 2.86 3.24
N THR A 44 -4.47 3.69 2.23
CA THR A 44 -5.85 4.07 1.91
C THR A 44 -6.64 2.91 1.30
N ALA A 45 -6.04 2.17 0.36
CA ALA A 45 -6.76 1.13 -0.39
C ALA A 45 -7.08 -0.12 0.45
N MET A 46 -6.23 -0.48 1.42
CA MET A 46 -6.29 -1.79 2.06
C MET A 46 -6.61 -1.73 3.56
N TYR A 47 -6.10 -0.73 4.30
CA TYR A 47 -6.22 -0.70 5.76
C TYR A 47 -6.33 0.72 6.36
N PRO A 48 -7.23 1.58 5.84
CA PRO A 48 -7.35 2.97 6.31
C PRO A 48 -7.74 3.08 7.78
N GLU A 49 -8.49 2.11 8.30
CA GLU A 49 -8.95 2.07 9.70
C GLU A 49 -7.97 1.37 10.65
N LYS A 50 -6.93 0.71 10.11
CA LYS A 50 -5.96 -0.01 10.93
C LYS A 50 -5.07 0.96 11.70
N MET A 51 -4.79 0.64 12.97
CA MET A 51 -3.80 1.36 13.77
C MET A 51 -2.38 0.92 13.37
N ILE A 52 -1.50 1.89 13.18
CA ILE A 52 -0.09 1.73 12.85
C ILE A 52 0.72 2.19 14.05
N PHE A 53 1.68 1.38 14.51
CA PHE A 53 2.44 1.59 15.75
C PHE A 53 3.93 1.85 15.51
N ASP A 54 4.39 1.74 14.27
CA ASP A 54 5.81 1.80 13.88
C ASP A 54 6.16 3.01 13.00
N VAL A 55 5.35 4.07 13.09
CA VAL A 55 5.67 5.38 12.51
C VAL A 55 6.23 6.29 13.59
N ALA A 56 7.47 6.73 13.43
CA ALA A 56 8.15 7.58 14.39
C ALA A 56 7.37 8.88 14.66
N GLY A 57 7.29 9.28 15.93
CA GLY A 57 6.54 10.46 16.38
C GLY A 57 5.08 10.16 16.79
N PHE A 58 4.55 8.99 16.49
CA PHE A 58 3.21 8.56 16.89
C PHE A 58 3.26 7.27 17.70
N PRO A 59 2.79 7.27 18.97
CA PRO A 59 2.63 6.01 19.73
C PRO A 59 1.70 5.02 19.02
N ALA A 60 0.69 5.55 18.35
CA ALA A 60 -0.24 4.86 17.45
C ALA A 60 -0.93 5.90 16.58
N ILE A 61 -1.13 5.61 15.30
CA ILE A 61 -1.88 6.47 14.38
C ILE A 61 -2.73 5.60 13.46
N ARG A 62 -3.95 6.04 13.17
CA ARG A 62 -4.81 5.36 12.20
C ARG A 62 -4.27 5.61 10.78
N GLY A 63 -4.33 4.60 9.92
CA GLY A 63 -3.82 4.70 8.56
C GLY A 63 -4.36 5.93 7.80
N ARG A 64 -5.67 6.16 7.86
CA ARG A 64 -6.32 7.34 7.26
C ARG A 64 -5.76 8.66 7.79
N ASP A 65 -5.55 8.76 9.09
CA ASP A 65 -5.08 9.99 9.73
C ASP A 65 -3.61 10.27 9.36
N LEU A 66 -2.79 9.22 9.24
CA LEU A 66 -1.42 9.35 8.71
C LEU A 66 -1.42 9.90 7.28
N VAL A 67 -2.25 9.34 6.41
CA VAL A 67 -2.35 9.79 5.00
C VAL A 67 -2.82 11.23 4.93
N ASN A 68 -3.86 11.60 5.68
CA ASN A 68 -4.37 12.97 5.73
C ASN A 68 -3.29 13.97 6.16
N GLY A 69 -2.53 13.64 7.20
CA GLY A 69 -1.40 14.47 7.66
C GLY A 69 -0.31 14.61 6.59
N LEU A 70 0.03 13.54 5.87
CA LEU A 70 1.02 13.59 4.79
C LEU A 70 0.55 14.39 3.57
N VAL A 71 -0.74 14.29 3.22
CA VAL A 71 -1.36 15.11 2.15
C VAL A 71 -1.35 16.58 2.53
N GLU A 72 -1.74 16.92 3.76
CA GLU A 72 -1.68 18.29 4.28
C GLU A 72 -0.24 18.82 4.27
N GLN A 73 0.72 18.01 4.72
CA GLN A 73 2.14 18.37 4.73
C GLN A 73 2.66 18.65 3.33
N ALA A 74 2.39 17.77 2.34
CA ALA A 74 2.79 17.97 0.95
C ALA A 74 2.07 19.17 0.32
N GLY A 75 0.81 19.40 0.69
CA GLY A 75 -0.05 20.46 0.18
C GLY A 75 0.52 21.87 0.38
N GLN A 76 1.43 22.07 1.33
CA GLN A 76 2.13 23.35 1.55
C GLN A 76 2.87 23.83 0.30
N TYR A 77 3.35 22.91 -0.53
CA TYR A 77 4.10 23.18 -1.76
C TYR A 77 3.30 22.94 -3.05
N LYS A 78 2.01 22.62 -2.93
CA LYS A 78 1.06 22.49 -4.05
C LYS A 78 1.56 21.60 -5.18
N PRO A 79 1.97 20.33 -4.91
CA PRO A 79 2.36 19.41 -5.96
C PRO A 79 1.20 19.15 -6.92
N THR A 80 1.49 18.89 -8.20
CA THR A 80 0.48 18.50 -9.17
C THR A 80 0.16 17.02 -8.99
N TYR A 81 -1.06 16.67 -8.57
CA TYR A 81 -1.50 15.29 -8.47
C TYR A 81 -2.16 14.80 -9.76
N LEU A 82 -1.72 13.65 -10.25
CA LEU A 82 -2.24 12.94 -11.42
C LEU A 82 -2.73 11.55 -10.96
N LEU A 83 -3.82 11.56 -10.21
CA LEU A 83 -4.42 10.35 -9.63
C LEU A 83 -5.33 9.63 -10.65
N GLY A 84 -5.49 8.31 -10.49
CA GLY A 84 -6.20 7.46 -11.45
C GLY A 84 -5.45 7.31 -12.78
N ARG A 85 -4.15 7.60 -12.81
CA ARG A 85 -3.32 7.55 -14.03
C ARG A 85 -2.10 6.68 -13.81
N GLN A 86 -1.95 5.64 -14.60
CA GLN A 86 -0.82 4.72 -14.52
C GLN A 86 0.34 5.21 -15.41
N ALA A 87 1.54 5.34 -14.84
CA ALA A 87 2.78 5.52 -15.58
C ALA A 87 3.15 4.21 -16.30
N ARG A 88 3.29 4.25 -17.64
CA ARG A 88 3.50 3.06 -18.47
C ARG A 88 4.88 2.96 -19.07
N THR A 89 5.37 4.03 -19.66
CA THR A 89 6.68 4.04 -20.32
C THR A 89 7.60 5.04 -19.66
N LEU A 90 8.89 4.76 -19.71
CA LEU A 90 9.95 5.67 -19.31
C LEU A 90 10.99 5.65 -20.41
N GLU A 91 11.27 6.82 -20.98
CA GLU A 91 12.22 7.02 -22.07
C GLU A 91 13.22 8.12 -21.71
N SER A 92 14.49 7.89 -22.02
CA SER A 92 15.51 8.91 -21.85
C SER A 92 15.38 9.97 -22.95
N ALA A 93 15.47 11.25 -22.56
CA ALA A 93 15.51 12.40 -23.43
C ALA A 93 16.87 13.14 -23.24
N GLU A 94 17.18 14.08 -24.13
CA GLU A 94 18.47 14.81 -24.10
C GLU A 94 18.69 15.52 -22.73
N ASP A 95 17.65 16.18 -22.22
CA ASP A 95 17.71 16.96 -20.96
C ASP A 95 16.85 16.40 -19.81
N GLY A 96 16.51 15.11 -19.84
CA GLY A 96 15.65 14.53 -18.80
C GLY A 96 15.04 13.19 -19.19
N LEU A 97 13.84 12.97 -18.76
CA LEU A 97 13.06 11.76 -18.98
C LEU A 97 11.67 12.10 -19.51
N THR A 98 11.13 11.26 -20.38
CA THR A 98 9.73 11.31 -20.84
C THR A 98 8.97 10.11 -20.31
N ILE A 99 7.88 10.35 -19.59
CA ILE A 99 7.03 9.34 -19.01
C ILE A 99 5.67 9.36 -19.71
N GLY A 100 5.30 8.23 -20.34
CA GLY A 100 3.99 8.05 -20.96
C GLY A 100 3.01 7.47 -19.95
N LEU A 101 1.78 8.03 -19.92
CA LEU A 101 0.68 7.57 -19.09
C LEU A 101 -0.31 6.69 -19.86
N ALA A 102 -1.11 5.92 -19.13
CA ALA A 102 -2.10 5.02 -19.74
C ALA A 102 -3.19 5.73 -20.56
N ASP A 103 -3.47 7.00 -20.28
CA ASP A 103 -4.42 7.84 -21.01
C ASP A 103 -3.83 8.51 -22.27
N GLY A 104 -2.59 8.18 -22.62
CA GLY A 104 -1.86 8.73 -23.76
C GLY A 104 -1.24 10.11 -23.51
N SER A 105 -1.36 10.69 -22.31
CA SER A 105 -0.64 11.90 -21.95
C SER A 105 0.82 11.62 -21.62
N THR A 106 1.67 12.64 -21.66
CA THR A 106 3.10 12.55 -21.39
C THR A 106 3.55 13.58 -20.36
N ILE A 107 4.57 13.21 -19.58
CA ILE A 107 5.22 14.08 -18.60
C ILE A 107 6.71 14.12 -18.93
N ARG A 108 7.27 15.33 -19.03
CA ARG A 108 8.71 15.54 -19.09
C ARG A 108 9.20 15.86 -17.69
N ALA A 109 10.22 15.15 -17.24
CA ALA A 109 10.77 15.31 -15.90
C ALA A 109 12.29 15.38 -15.92
N GLY A 110 12.86 16.26 -15.11
CA GLY A 110 14.30 16.31 -14.87
C GLY A 110 14.83 15.05 -14.17
N ALA A 111 14.00 14.48 -13.29
CA ALA A 111 14.24 13.21 -12.60
C ALA A 111 12.93 12.47 -12.30
N VAL A 112 13.03 11.16 -12.04
CA VAL A 112 11.92 10.31 -11.59
C VAL A 112 12.31 9.66 -10.27
N LEU A 113 11.39 9.72 -9.28
CA LEU A 113 11.48 8.97 -8.03
C LEU A 113 10.34 7.95 -7.96
N ILE A 114 10.69 6.66 -8.00
CA ILE A 114 9.73 5.56 -7.92
C ILE A 114 9.44 5.27 -6.45
N THR A 115 8.19 5.43 -6.04
CA THR A 115 7.68 5.14 -4.67
C THR A 115 6.44 4.25 -4.73
N ALA A 116 6.38 3.39 -5.74
CA ALA A 116 5.21 2.56 -6.08
C ALA A 116 4.95 1.39 -5.09
N GLY A 117 5.62 1.36 -3.94
CA GLY A 117 5.45 0.32 -2.94
C GLY A 117 5.86 -1.05 -3.48
N MET A 118 4.96 -2.04 -3.40
CA MET A 118 5.16 -3.35 -4.01
C MET A 118 4.44 -3.50 -5.36
N GLY A 119 3.95 -2.38 -5.94
CA GLY A 119 3.23 -2.35 -7.21
C GLY A 119 1.73 -2.61 -7.06
N GLU A 120 1.12 -3.18 -8.09
CA GLU A 120 -0.30 -3.52 -8.09
C GLU A 120 -0.59 -4.73 -7.18
N PHE A 121 -1.68 -4.62 -6.42
CA PHE A 121 -2.13 -5.68 -5.52
C PHE A 121 -3.29 -6.42 -6.15
N ASN A 122 -3.05 -7.69 -6.48
CA ASN A 122 -4.08 -8.60 -6.94
C ASN A 122 -4.44 -9.55 -5.79
N PRO A 123 -5.59 -9.34 -5.09
CA PRO A 123 -6.04 -10.22 -4.04
C PRO A 123 -6.17 -11.65 -4.55
N ARG A 124 -5.73 -12.61 -3.74
CA ARG A 124 -5.92 -14.02 -4.08
C ARG A 124 -7.40 -14.35 -3.99
N PRO A 125 -8.00 -14.91 -5.04
CA PRO A 125 -9.41 -15.22 -5.03
C PRO A 125 -9.75 -16.29 -3.98
N LEU A 126 -10.92 -16.15 -3.39
CA LEU A 126 -11.59 -17.24 -2.68
C LEU A 126 -12.38 -18.05 -3.72
N PRO A 127 -12.07 -19.35 -3.96
CA PRO A 127 -12.72 -20.09 -5.03
C PRO A 127 -14.25 -20.12 -4.91
N ALA A 128 -14.77 -20.24 -3.70
CA ALA A 128 -16.21 -20.21 -3.43
C ALA A 128 -16.82 -18.81 -3.49
N GLY A 129 -16.01 -17.76 -3.65
CA GLY A 129 -16.45 -16.37 -3.64
C GLY A 129 -16.65 -15.75 -5.03
N ASP A 130 -16.60 -16.57 -6.09
CA ASP A 130 -16.84 -16.06 -7.45
C ASP A 130 -18.22 -15.41 -7.57
N GLY A 131 -18.26 -14.21 -8.15
CA GLY A 131 -19.48 -13.39 -8.25
C GLY A 131 -19.94 -12.72 -6.94
N TRP A 132 -19.27 -12.90 -5.80
CA TRP A 132 -19.67 -12.33 -4.51
C TRP A 132 -18.92 -11.05 -4.13
N LEU A 133 -17.87 -10.68 -4.86
CA LEU A 133 -17.14 -9.45 -4.58
C LEU A 133 -18.08 -8.23 -4.69
N GLY A 134 -18.14 -7.43 -3.59
CA GLY A 134 -19.08 -6.31 -3.48
C GLY A 134 -20.55 -6.70 -3.21
N ARG A 135 -20.85 -7.99 -3.09
CA ARG A 135 -22.19 -8.52 -2.80
C ARG A 135 -22.22 -9.32 -1.47
N GLY A 136 -21.43 -8.86 -0.49
CA GLY A 136 -21.26 -9.51 0.80
C GLY A 136 -19.86 -10.12 0.98
N MET A 137 -19.02 -10.25 -0.07
CA MET A 137 -17.63 -10.59 0.06
C MET A 137 -16.74 -9.39 -0.24
N VAL A 138 -15.69 -9.23 0.57
CA VAL A 138 -14.66 -8.20 0.43
C VAL A 138 -13.27 -8.80 0.66
N HIS A 139 -12.24 -8.18 0.11
CA HIS A 139 -10.84 -8.53 0.40
C HIS A 139 -10.24 -7.67 1.52
N PHE A 140 -10.74 -6.46 1.69
CA PHE A 140 -10.34 -5.45 2.68
C PHE A 140 -11.56 -4.82 3.30
N VAL A 141 -11.41 -4.26 4.51
CA VAL A 141 -12.50 -3.57 5.23
C VAL A 141 -12.16 -2.07 5.30
N PRO A 142 -12.58 -1.26 4.32
CA PRO A 142 -12.26 0.16 4.28
C PRO A 142 -13.02 0.99 5.31
N VAL A 143 -14.21 0.54 5.73
CA VAL A 143 -15.07 1.21 6.71
C VAL A 143 -15.59 0.18 7.70
N LEU A 144 -15.03 0.16 8.89
CA LEU A 144 -15.41 -0.80 9.95
C LEU A 144 -16.89 -0.70 10.33
N ALA A 145 -17.44 0.52 10.41
CA ALA A 145 -18.80 0.78 10.85
C ALA A 145 -19.89 0.12 9.96
N GLU A 146 -19.59 -0.15 8.70
CA GLU A 146 -20.53 -0.82 7.77
C GLU A 146 -20.82 -2.27 8.18
N HIS A 147 -19.98 -2.87 9.02
CA HIS A 147 -20.11 -4.24 9.49
C HIS A 147 -20.68 -4.34 10.91
N ALA A 148 -21.16 -3.21 11.46
CA ALA A 148 -21.76 -3.20 12.80
C ALA A 148 -23.00 -4.11 12.87
N GLY A 149 -23.03 -4.98 13.89
CA GLY A 149 -24.13 -5.92 14.12
C GLY A 149 -24.24 -7.07 13.10
N GLN A 150 -23.30 -7.21 12.16
CA GLN A 150 -23.28 -8.31 11.20
C GLN A 150 -22.55 -9.54 11.74
N HIS A 151 -22.91 -10.72 11.22
CA HIS A 151 -22.11 -11.92 11.35
C HIS A 151 -21.02 -11.89 10.26
N VAL A 152 -19.76 -11.88 10.67
CA VAL A 152 -18.60 -11.77 9.76
C VAL A 152 -17.79 -13.05 9.77
N VAL A 153 -17.57 -13.64 8.60
CA VAL A 153 -16.68 -14.77 8.41
C VAL A 153 -15.38 -14.28 7.76
N ILE A 154 -14.24 -14.46 8.44
CA ILE A 154 -12.92 -14.10 7.92
C ILE A 154 -12.22 -15.37 7.43
N VAL A 155 -11.82 -15.40 6.17
CA VAL A 155 -11.14 -16.54 5.57
C VAL A 155 -9.67 -16.22 5.40
N GLY A 156 -8.81 -16.85 6.20
CA GLY A 156 -7.36 -16.61 6.16
C GLY A 156 -6.64 -17.10 7.42
N GLY A 157 -5.31 -16.98 7.42
CA GLY A 157 -4.48 -17.39 8.56
C GLY A 157 -3.16 -16.62 8.64
N GLY A 158 -3.07 -15.47 7.97
CA GLY A 158 -1.98 -14.49 8.07
C GLY A 158 -2.36 -13.31 8.95
N ASP A 159 -1.41 -12.37 9.12
CA ASP A 159 -1.61 -11.17 9.96
C ASP A 159 -2.89 -10.41 9.61
N SER A 160 -3.17 -10.19 8.31
CA SER A 160 -4.39 -9.48 7.89
C SER A 160 -5.69 -10.12 8.41
N ALA A 161 -5.78 -11.46 8.43
CA ALA A 161 -6.98 -12.14 8.92
C ALA A 161 -7.19 -11.91 10.41
N PHE A 162 -6.12 -11.98 11.20
CA PHE A 162 -6.17 -11.78 12.63
C PHE A 162 -6.35 -10.30 13.00
N ASP A 163 -5.74 -9.38 12.25
CA ASP A 163 -5.96 -7.93 12.41
C ASP A 163 -7.43 -7.56 12.17
N TRP A 164 -8.07 -8.11 11.12
CA TRP A 164 -9.51 -7.91 10.87
C TRP A 164 -10.36 -8.52 11.97
N ALA A 165 -9.97 -9.69 12.50
CA ALA A 165 -10.69 -10.29 13.63
C ALA A 165 -10.68 -9.37 14.86
N LEU A 166 -9.53 -8.77 15.19
CA LEU A 166 -9.41 -7.79 16.28
C LEU A 166 -10.26 -6.55 16.04
N ALA A 167 -10.20 -6.00 14.82
CA ALA A 167 -10.87 -4.74 14.49
C ALA A 167 -12.40 -4.88 14.41
N LEU A 168 -12.89 -6.02 13.92
CA LEU A 168 -14.33 -6.26 13.72
C LEU A 168 -15.01 -6.82 14.97
N HIS A 169 -14.29 -7.54 15.84
CA HIS A 169 -14.88 -8.17 17.02
C HIS A 169 -15.71 -7.23 17.91
N PRO A 170 -15.28 -5.98 18.21
CA PRO A 170 -16.04 -5.08 19.09
C PRO A 170 -17.32 -4.51 18.47
N ILE A 171 -17.51 -4.63 17.16
CA ILE A 171 -18.64 -3.99 16.45
C ILE A 171 -19.57 -4.99 15.75
N ALA A 172 -19.05 -6.14 15.32
CA ALA A 172 -19.84 -7.19 14.68
C ALA A 172 -20.71 -7.95 15.70
N ALA A 173 -21.79 -8.58 15.24
CA ALA A 173 -22.59 -9.49 16.08
C ALA A 173 -21.79 -10.75 16.41
N SER A 174 -21.02 -11.25 15.46
CA SER A 174 -20.02 -12.32 15.68
C SER A 174 -18.92 -12.24 14.64
N VAL A 175 -17.74 -12.73 15.01
CA VAL A 175 -16.61 -12.92 14.10
C VAL A 175 -16.18 -14.40 14.18
N THR A 176 -16.16 -15.07 13.02
CA THR A 176 -15.64 -16.44 12.89
C THR A 176 -14.46 -16.44 11.92
N LEU A 177 -13.29 -16.92 12.34
CA LEU A 177 -12.11 -17.05 11.51
C LEU A 177 -12.00 -18.49 10.99
N VAL A 178 -11.98 -18.65 9.67
CA VAL A 178 -11.87 -19.94 8.98
C VAL A 178 -10.50 -20.06 8.32
N HIS A 179 -9.76 -21.13 8.64
CA HIS A 179 -8.44 -21.36 8.06
C HIS A 179 -8.24 -22.83 7.64
N ARG A 180 -7.65 -23.04 6.48
CA ARG A 180 -7.44 -24.35 5.87
C ARG A 180 -6.36 -25.22 6.52
N ARG A 181 -5.63 -24.71 7.51
CA ARG A 181 -4.53 -25.43 8.20
C ARG A 181 -4.64 -25.23 9.71
N ALA A 182 -4.05 -26.17 10.46
CA ALA A 182 -3.96 -26.03 11.92
C ALA A 182 -3.01 -24.91 12.38
N ASN A 183 -2.00 -24.54 11.57
CA ASN A 183 -0.98 -23.56 11.90
C ASN A 183 -1.19 -22.25 11.17
N PHE A 184 -1.04 -21.12 11.88
CA PHE A 184 -1.16 -19.76 11.35
C PHE A 184 0.22 -19.22 10.97
N ARG A 185 0.22 -18.30 10.00
CA ARG A 185 1.38 -17.46 9.67
C ARG A 185 1.37 -16.12 10.38
N ALA A 186 0.26 -15.77 11.02
CA ALA A 186 0.10 -14.55 11.79
C ALA A 186 1.01 -14.53 13.01
N HIS A 187 1.37 -13.33 13.45
CA HIS A 187 2.20 -13.12 14.62
C HIS A 187 1.57 -13.74 15.88
N ALA A 188 2.35 -14.48 16.64
CA ALA A 188 1.85 -15.28 17.77
C ALA A 188 1.13 -14.45 18.86
N ALA A 189 1.54 -13.19 19.08
CA ALA A 189 0.86 -12.31 20.03
C ALA A 189 -0.55 -11.94 19.55
N THR A 190 -0.72 -11.62 18.27
CA THR A 190 -2.02 -11.30 17.68
C THR A 190 -2.97 -12.51 17.71
N VAL A 191 -2.44 -13.70 17.42
CA VAL A 191 -3.20 -14.96 17.55
C VAL A 191 -3.70 -15.17 18.98
N ARG A 192 -2.86 -14.93 19.99
CA ARG A 192 -3.27 -15.04 21.39
C ARG A 192 -4.37 -14.04 21.73
N GLN A 193 -4.23 -12.77 21.34
CA GLN A 193 -5.24 -11.74 21.59
C GLN A 193 -6.60 -12.12 21.00
N VAL A 194 -6.64 -12.61 19.76
CA VAL A 194 -7.89 -13.03 19.10
C VAL A 194 -8.54 -14.20 19.85
N ARG A 195 -7.75 -15.15 20.34
CA ARG A 195 -8.25 -16.27 21.18
C ARG A 195 -8.78 -15.80 22.52
N GLU A 196 -8.09 -14.88 23.18
CA GLU A 196 -8.51 -14.31 24.48
C GLU A 196 -9.82 -13.53 24.39
N LEU A 197 -10.11 -12.92 23.23
CA LEU A 197 -11.39 -12.27 22.94
C LEU A 197 -12.54 -13.27 22.72
N GLY A 198 -12.26 -14.57 22.63
CA GLY A 198 -13.30 -15.59 22.39
C GLY A 198 -13.80 -15.66 20.92
N VAL A 199 -13.06 -15.10 19.97
CA VAL A 199 -13.36 -15.26 18.54
C VAL A 199 -13.35 -16.74 18.16
N GLU A 200 -14.41 -17.23 17.52
CA GLU A 200 -14.44 -18.61 17.01
C GLU A 200 -13.40 -18.79 15.90
N ILE A 201 -12.49 -19.74 16.09
CA ILE A 201 -11.46 -20.06 15.11
C ILE A 201 -11.62 -21.51 14.67
N ILE A 202 -11.95 -21.71 13.39
CA ILE A 202 -12.15 -23.03 12.78
C ILE A 202 -10.97 -23.30 11.86
N THR A 203 -10.16 -24.30 12.22
CA THR A 203 -8.98 -24.73 11.46
C THR A 203 -9.26 -25.99 10.65
N ASP A 204 -8.33 -26.34 9.75
CA ASP A 204 -8.47 -27.45 8.83
C ASP A 204 -9.82 -27.43 8.06
N ALA A 205 -10.26 -26.21 7.74
CA ALA A 205 -11.57 -25.94 7.14
C ALA A 205 -11.44 -25.11 5.85
N GLU A 206 -12.28 -25.42 4.88
CA GLU A 206 -12.37 -24.72 3.60
C GLU A 206 -13.81 -24.23 3.39
N VAL A 207 -13.93 -23.05 2.79
CA VAL A 207 -15.22 -22.49 2.36
C VAL A 207 -15.64 -23.21 1.08
N LEU A 208 -16.85 -23.74 1.08
CA LEU A 208 -17.43 -24.45 -0.06
C LEU A 208 -18.35 -23.56 -0.89
N GLU A 209 -19.21 -22.78 -0.24
CA GLU A 209 -20.25 -21.99 -0.90
C GLU A 209 -20.66 -20.80 -0.04
N LEU A 210 -20.98 -19.70 -0.69
CA LEU A 210 -21.65 -18.52 -0.13
C LEU A 210 -23.08 -18.52 -0.63
N ARG A 211 -24.07 -18.24 0.27
CA ARG A 211 -25.49 -18.34 -0.06
C ARG A 211 -26.31 -17.18 0.45
N GLY A 212 -27.45 -16.94 -0.22
CA GLY A 212 -28.43 -15.90 0.09
C GLY A 212 -28.37 -14.73 -0.88
N GLU A 213 -29.41 -13.91 -0.89
CA GLU A 213 -29.47 -12.67 -1.65
C GLU A 213 -30.33 -11.66 -0.89
N PRO A 214 -29.70 -10.79 -0.07
CA PRO A 214 -28.26 -10.60 0.19
C PRO A 214 -27.59 -11.81 0.89
N LEU A 215 -26.25 -11.84 0.95
CA LEU A 215 -25.47 -12.89 1.61
C LEU A 215 -25.97 -13.10 3.04
N SER A 216 -26.26 -14.36 3.41
CA SER A 216 -26.79 -14.73 4.73
C SER A 216 -26.06 -15.92 5.35
N GLU A 217 -25.43 -16.77 4.55
CA GLU A 217 -24.84 -18.03 5.00
C GLU A 217 -23.56 -18.38 4.24
N VAL A 218 -22.67 -19.08 4.92
CA VAL A 218 -21.45 -19.68 4.34
C VAL A 218 -21.36 -21.14 4.74
N ASP A 219 -21.23 -22.04 3.77
CA ASP A 219 -20.95 -23.44 4.00
C ASP A 219 -19.46 -23.69 4.06
N ILE A 220 -18.99 -24.35 5.11
CA ILE A 220 -17.61 -24.74 5.30
C ILE A 220 -17.49 -26.27 5.44
N LYS A 221 -16.38 -26.82 5.01
CA LYS A 221 -16.01 -28.21 5.21
C LYS A 221 -14.81 -28.28 6.16
N VAL A 222 -15.03 -28.81 7.34
CA VAL A 222 -13.96 -29.15 8.28
C VAL A 222 -13.46 -30.55 7.94
N LYS A 223 -12.16 -30.76 8.00
CA LYS A 223 -11.56 -32.05 7.67
C LYS A 223 -12.05 -33.13 8.63
N GLY A 224 -12.68 -34.16 8.05
CA GLY A 224 -13.20 -35.31 8.82
C GLY A 224 -14.57 -35.10 9.45
N GLU A 225 -15.21 -33.94 9.24
CA GLU A 225 -16.55 -33.62 9.75
C GLU A 225 -17.56 -33.43 8.61
N ASP A 226 -18.84 -33.32 8.92
CA ASP A 226 -19.88 -32.91 7.96
C ASP A 226 -19.76 -31.42 7.61
N VAL A 227 -20.48 -31.02 6.55
CA VAL A 227 -20.59 -29.61 6.17
C VAL A 227 -21.28 -28.82 7.29
N LYS A 228 -20.66 -27.71 7.71
CA LYS A 228 -21.20 -26.80 8.70
C LYS A 228 -21.62 -25.49 8.00
N THR A 229 -22.83 -25.03 8.25
CA THR A 229 -23.32 -23.73 7.80
C THR A 229 -23.09 -22.66 8.89
N LEU A 230 -22.48 -21.55 8.52
CA LEU A 230 -22.26 -20.38 9.39
C LEU A 230 -23.15 -19.23 8.92
N PRO A 231 -23.75 -18.45 9.85
CA PRO A 231 -24.38 -17.18 9.47
C PRO A 231 -23.31 -16.20 9.01
N ALA A 232 -23.55 -15.49 7.91
CA ALA A 232 -22.63 -14.49 7.40
C ALA A 232 -23.33 -13.45 6.52
N GLN A 233 -23.29 -12.20 6.91
CA GLN A 233 -23.63 -11.06 6.05
C GLN A 233 -22.39 -10.51 5.35
N THR A 234 -21.22 -10.77 5.91
CA THR A 234 -19.94 -10.40 5.30
C THR A 234 -18.95 -11.56 5.36
N VAL A 235 -18.26 -11.78 4.22
CA VAL A 235 -17.06 -12.63 4.13
C VAL A 235 -15.86 -11.77 3.80
N VAL A 236 -14.84 -11.77 4.67
CA VAL A 236 -13.56 -11.12 4.43
C VAL A 236 -12.56 -12.15 3.93
N ALA A 237 -12.25 -12.14 2.63
CA ALA A 237 -11.30 -13.06 2.01
C ALA A 237 -9.85 -12.57 2.20
N ALA A 238 -9.29 -12.76 3.40
CA ALA A 238 -7.95 -12.35 3.81
C ALA A 238 -6.87 -13.39 3.42
N LEU A 239 -6.87 -13.81 2.14
CA LEU A 239 -6.01 -14.87 1.60
C LEU A 239 -4.62 -14.39 1.16
N GLY A 240 -4.33 -13.09 1.37
CA GLY A 240 -3.16 -12.40 0.85
C GLY A 240 -3.35 -12.00 -0.61
N PHE A 241 -2.27 -11.50 -1.20
CA PHE A 241 -2.27 -10.97 -2.57
C PHE A 241 -0.97 -11.35 -3.28
N THR A 242 -0.95 -11.20 -4.57
CA THR A 242 0.25 -11.15 -5.40
C THR A 242 0.56 -9.68 -5.69
N ALA A 243 1.82 -9.32 -5.57
CA ALA A 243 2.30 -8.00 -5.93
C ALA A 243 3.01 -8.07 -7.28
N ASP A 244 2.81 -7.04 -8.12
CA ASP A 244 3.38 -6.92 -9.45
C ASP A 244 3.75 -5.45 -9.68
N LEU A 245 4.99 -5.17 -10.08
CA LEU A 245 5.42 -3.81 -10.41
C LEU A 245 4.80 -3.28 -11.69
N GLY A 246 4.12 -4.15 -12.45
CA GLY A 246 3.42 -3.78 -13.67
C GLY A 246 4.37 -3.18 -14.72
N PRO A 247 4.01 -2.07 -15.36
CA PRO A 247 4.83 -1.46 -16.41
C PRO A 247 6.24 -1.10 -15.99
N ILE A 248 6.47 -0.83 -14.70
CA ILE A 248 7.80 -0.47 -14.15
C ILE A 248 8.85 -1.57 -14.41
N GLU A 249 8.43 -2.84 -14.47
CA GLU A 249 9.34 -3.96 -14.79
C GLU A 249 9.97 -3.83 -16.18
N SER A 250 9.29 -3.17 -17.11
CA SER A 250 9.76 -2.97 -18.48
C SER A 250 10.66 -1.73 -18.68
N TRP A 251 10.89 -0.92 -17.65
CA TRP A 251 11.65 0.33 -17.74
C TRP A 251 13.18 0.14 -17.84
N GLY A 252 13.65 -1.11 -17.79
CA GLY A 252 15.09 -1.42 -17.86
C GLY A 252 15.84 -1.26 -16.54
N LEU A 253 15.10 -1.24 -15.42
CA LEU A 253 15.65 -1.20 -14.06
C LEU A 253 16.31 -2.54 -13.69
N GLU A 254 17.32 -2.49 -12.84
CA GLU A 254 17.85 -3.68 -12.20
C GLU A 254 16.91 -4.07 -11.05
N LEU A 255 16.42 -5.31 -11.09
CA LEU A 255 15.48 -5.84 -10.10
C LEU A 255 16.09 -6.99 -9.31
N ASP A 256 15.88 -6.99 -8.00
CA ASP A 256 16.13 -8.12 -7.10
C ASP A 256 14.83 -8.47 -6.39
N HIS A 257 14.35 -9.72 -6.55
CA HIS A 257 13.09 -10.20 -5.97
C HIS A 257 11.89 -9.25 -6.16
N ARG A 258 11.74 -8.67 -7.36
CA ARG A 258 10.69 -7.69 -7.72
C ARG A 258 10.81 -6.35 -6.97
N ALA A 259 11.99 -5.99 -6.56
CA ALA A 259 12.27 -4.67 -6.01
C ALA A 259 13.41 -4.02 -6.79
N VAL A 260 13.40 -2.71 -6.89
CA VAL A 260 14.35 -1.92 -7.67
C VAL A 260 15.65 -1.78 -6.89
N VAL A 261 16.75 -2.26 -7.46
CA VAL A 261 18.08 -2.15 -6.85
C VAL A 261 18.54 -0.69 -6.87
N VAL A 262 18.93 -0.18 -5.70
CA VAL A 262 19.44 1.18 -5.52
C VAL A 262 20.75 1.18 -4.73
N ASP A 263 21.51 2.25 -4.91
CA ASP A 263 22.69 2.55 -4.07
C ASP A 263 22.30 3.30 -2.79
N THR A 264 23.28 3.74 -2.00
CA THR A 264 23.06 4.49 -0.74
C THR A 264 22.51 5.89 -0.95
N THR A 265 22.49 6.41 -2.18
CA THR A 265 21.86 7.68 -2.55
C THR A 265 20.43 7.49 -3.08
N MET A 266 19.93 6.26 -3.05
CA MET A 266 18.65 5.83 -3.62
C MET A 266 18.62 5.89 -5.16
N LYS A 267 19.78 6.05 -5.83
CA LYS A 267 19.88 6.06 -7.29
C LYS A 267 19.81 4.64 -7.82
N THR A 268 19.06 4.46 -8.91
CA THR A 268 19.04 3.20 -9.67
C THR A 268 20.19 3.16 -10.69
N LYS A 269 20.28 2.06 -11.45
CA LYS A 269 21.23 1.95 -12.57
C LYS A 269 20.89 2.89 -13.73
N LEU A 270 19.63 3.31 -13.87
CA LEU A 270 19.23 4.26 -14.88
C LEU A 270 19.58 5.68 -14.43
N ASP A 271 20.08 6.47 -15.37
CA ASP A 271 20.38 7.87 -15.06
C ASP A 271 19.08 8.64 -14.76
N ARG A 272 19.13 9.59 -13.79
CA ARG A 272 18.01 10.43 -13.35
C ARG A 272 16.83 9.66 -12.73
N VAL A 273 16.98 8.35 -12.48
CA VAL A 273 15.93 7.51 -11.89
C VAL A 273 16.36 7.02 -10.51
N TYR A 274 15.49 7.23 -9.52
CA TYR A 274 15.67 6.90 -8.12
C TYR A 274 14.49 6.04 -7.64
N ALA A 275 14.66 5.31 -6.53
CA ALA A 275 13.57 4.58 -5.91
C ALA A 275 13.67 4.65 -4.38
N ALA A 276 12.51 4.70 -3.71
CA ALA A 276 12.40 4.77 -2.25
C ALA A 276 11.14 4.06 -1.75
N GLY A 277 11.12 3.66 -0.49
CA GLY A 277 10.04 2.88 0.11
C GLY A 277 10.14 1.40 -0.22
N ASP A 278 9.03 0.68 -0.15
CA ASP A 278 9.02 -0.78 -0.27
C ASP A 278 9.45 -1.31 -1.65
N VAL A 279 9.42 -0.46 -2.67
CA VAL A 279 9.91 -0.77 -4.02
C VAL A 279 11.42 -0.83 -4.10
N ALA A 280 12.14 -0.12 -3.22
CA ALA A 280 13.61 -0.06 -3.22
C ALA A 280 14.23 -1.28 -2.53
N GLN A 281 15.38 -1.74 -3.06
CA GLN A 281 16.17 -2.85 -2.54
C GLN A 281 17.64 -2.50 -2.46
N TYR A 282 18.23 -2.75 -1.29
CA TYR A 282 19.65 -2.63 -1.00
C TYR A 282 20.01 -3.51 0.21
N PRO A 283 21.29 -3.84 0.45
CA PRO A 283 21.70 -4.65 1.60
C PRO A 283 21.26 -4.04 2.94
N GLY A 284 20.54 -4.82 3.75
CA GLY A 284 20.00 -4.37 5.04
C GLY A 284 18.66 -3.63 4.97
N LYS A 285 17.99 -3.60 3.81
CA LYS A 285 16.66 -3.00 3.65
C LYS A 285 15.62 -3.60 4.59
N VAL A 286 14.89 -2.72 5.28
CA VAL A 286 13.71 -3.05 6.08
C VAL A 286 12.51 -2.32 5.51
N LYS A 287 11.43 -3.03 5.22
CA LYS A 287 10.20 -2.47 4.64
C LYS A 287 9.30 -1.90 5.72
N LEU A 288 9.53 -0.64 6.08
CA LEU A 288 8.74 0.17 7.01
C LEU A 288 8.44 1.54 6.39
N ILE A 289 7.30 2.13 6.73
CA ILE A 289 6.96 3.51 6.34
C ILE A 289 8.05 4.47 6.80
N ALA A 290 8.53 4.32 8.04
CA ALA A 290 9.58 5.16 8.62
C ALA A 290 10.91 5.08 7.83
N THR A 291 11.30 3.90 7.35
CA THR A 291 12.47 3.72 6.47
C THR A 291 12.25 4.46 5.15
N GLY A 292 11.06 4.32 4.56
CA GLY A 292 10.70 5.00 3.32
C GLY A 292 10.80 6.53 3.39
N PHE A 293 10.48 7.14 4.53
CA PHE A 293 10.65 8.58 4.74
C PHE A 293 12.11 9.01 4.68
N GLY A 294 13.01 8.27 5.36
CA GLY A 294 14.44 8.55 5.30
C GLY A 294 15.01 8.38 3.89
N GLU A 295 14.59 7.34 3.19
CA GLU A 295 14.97 7.09 1.80
C GLU A 295 14.47 8.19 0.86
N ALA A 296 13.23 8.65 1.01
CA ALA A 296 12.67 9.75 0.23
C ALA A 296 13.48 11.04 0.40
N ALA A 297 13.81 11.39 1.65
CA ALA A 297 14.65 12.57 1.93
C ALA A 297 16.03 12.42 1.29
N THR A 298 16.67 11.25 1.38
CA THR A 298 17.96 10.95 0.76
C THR A 298 17.89 11.09 -0.76
N ALA A 299 16.89 10.46 -1.40
CA ALA A 299 16.68 10.53 -2.83
C ALA A 299 16.49 11.98 -3.32
N VAL A 300 15.58 12.72 -2.69
CA VAL A 300 15.27 14.10 -3.09
C VAL A 300 16.48 15.04 -2.96
N ASN A 301 17.28 14.90 -1.91
CA ASN A 301 18.50 15.71 -1.77
C ASN A 301 19.52 15.42 -2.89
N ASN A 302 19.71 14.14 -3.23
CA ASN A 302 20.61 13.75 -4.33
C ASN A 302 20.06 14.17 -5.70
N ILE A 303 18.74 14.09 -5.91
CA ILE A 303 18.07 14.61 -7.12
C ILE A 303 18.29 16.13 -7.25
N ALA A 304 18.10 16.89 -6.16
CA ALA A 304 18.28 18.34 -6.19
C ALA A 304 19.70 18.75 -6.60
N VAL A 305 20.73 18.07 -6.09
CA VAL A 305 22.12 18.31 -6.49
C VAL A 305 22.38 17.85 -7.91
N MET A 306 21.81 16.75 -8.36
CA MET A 306 21.92 16.27 -9.73
C MET A 306 21.31 17.26 -10.74
N LEU A 307 20.16 17.85 -10.40
CA LEU A 307 19.49 18.85 -11.23
C LEU A 307 20.20 20.21 -11.19
N ASN A 308 20.73 20.59 -10.03
CA ASN A 308 21.50 21.81 -9.82
C ASN A 308 22.80 21.53 -9.07
N PRO A 309 23.92 21.30 -9.77
CA PRO A 309 25.20 20.99 -9.15
C PRO A 309 25.77 22.06 -8.21
N SER A 310 25.24 23.27 -8.22
CA SER A 310 25.62 24.33 -7.29
C SER A 310 24.84 24.26 -5.96
N ALA A 311 23.79 23.45 -5.87
CA ALA A 311 23.01 23.28 -4.65
C ALA A 311 23.77 22.47 -3.59
N HIS A 312 23.56 22.80 -2.33
CA HIS A 312 24.10 21.98 -1.23
C HIS A 312 23.28 20.70 -1.07
N LEU A 313 23.96 19.58 -0.78
CA LEU A 313 23.30 18.30 -0.51
C LEU A 313 22.39 18.42 0.75
N PHE A 314 22.88 19.05 1.80
CA PHE A 314 22.09 19.40 2.98
C PHE A 314 21.65 20.86 2.89
N PRO A 315 20.33 21.14 2.73
CA PRO A 315 19.82 22.51 2.51
C PRO A 315 19.66 23.32 3.80
N GLY A 316 19.96 22.76 4.97
CA GLY A 316 19.58 23.29 6.28
C GLY A 316 18.33 22.61 6.83
N HIS A 317 17.89 23.02 8.01
CA HIS A 317 16.68 22.49 8.64
C HIS A 317 15.45 23.28 8.20
N SER A 318 14.28 22.61 8.15
CA SER A 318 13.01 23.26 7.81
C SER A 318 12.62 24.39 8.79
N SER A 319 13.15 24.35 10.02
CA SER A 319 13.00 25.41 11.02
C SER A 319 13.84 26.66 10.73
N ASP A 320 14.82 26.58 9.81
CA ASP A 320 15.69 27.70 9.46
C ASP A 320 15.09 28.51 8.30
N ALA A 321 14.06 28.00 7.65
CA ALA A 321 13.30 28.66 6.60
C ALA A 321 12.20 29.54 7.25
N SER A 322 12.57 30.67 7.81
CA SER A 322 11.65 31.71 8.35
C SER A 322 11.71 32.99 7.56
#